data_2c401f866392cfb4f9123c179665ce26
#
_entry.id   2c401f866392cfb4f9123c179665ce26
#
_cell.length_a   1.000
_cell.length_b   1.000
_cell.length_c   1.000
_cell.angle_alpha   90.00
_cell.angle_beta   90.00
_cell.angle_gamma   90.00
#
_symmetry.space_group_name_H-M   'P 1'
#
loop_
_entity.id
_entity.type
_entity.pdbx_description
1 polymer ?
#
loop_
_entity_poly.entity_id
_entity_poly.type
_entity_poly.pdbx_seq_one_letter_code
_entity_poly.pdbx_strand_id
1 'polypeptide(L)'
;MRHDGSLDMTYPKLGLFMGGVLVSDGGRPTQNVFDPATDEIIGELPFASCDDLDHALCSAQAAKAEWSGRTALDRSQILRKAADILRQRKERIAAFMVREEGKCLSEAINEVALSADIFDWYAEEGRRAYGRVVPNRIPDQTLIVTREAIGVAVAFAPWNFPALTPARKIAGSLAAGCPCILKPAEETPATALELAYALAEAGLPPGILSIVFGEPSFVSDYLISSTITRKISFTGSTPIGRQLAMKAASGLKRMTLELGGHAPVIICADADLDRAVRLTLAAKFRNAGQVCISPTRFLIHQDLYQSFVSAVSQGAAALKIGPGLDPSNQMGPLANRRRVSALESLVDDAVTQGARLLTGGHRIGARGNFFAPAVLADVPVSARIMQEEPFG
;
A
#
# COMPACT_ATOMS: atom_id res chain seq x y z
N MET A 1 -25.66 -6.39 7.83
CA MET A 1 -26.66 -5.45 7.27
C MET A 1 -27.61 -5.07 8.38
N ARG A 2 -27.90 -3.79 8.56
CA ARG A 2 -29.01 -3.37 9.42
C ARG A 2 -30.33 -3.80 8.76
N HIS A 3 -31.41 -3.88 9.53
CA HIS A 3 -32.75 -4.28 9.03
C HIS A 3 -33.29 -3.43 7.85
N ASP A 4 -32.66 -2.30 7.55
CA ASP A 4 -33.02 -1.36 6.48
C ASP A 4 -32.20 -1.50 5.21
N GLY A 5 -31.30 -2.49 5.12
CA GLY A 5 -30.40 -2.70 3.97
C GLY A 5 -29.23 -1.75 3.91
N SER A 6 -29.05 -0.83 4.88
CA SER A 6 -27.88 0.05 4.94
C SER A 6 -26.64 -0.73 5.37
N LEU A 7 -25.51 -0.43 4.75
CA LEU A 7 -24.21 -0.93 5.17
C LEU A 7 -23.91 -0.41 6.58
N ASP A 8 -23.51 -1.30 7.48
CA ASP A 8 -22.98 -0.86 8.77
C ASP A 8 -21.60 -0.23 8.53
N MET A 9 -21.57 1.10 8.59
CA MET A 9 -20.41 1.96 8.37
C MET A 9 -19.68 2.28 9.69
N THR A 10 -20.05 1.63 10.79
CA THR A 10 -19.38 1.85 12.08
C THR A 10 -17.92 1.44 11.97
N TYR A 11 -17.01 2.35 12.30
CA TYR A 11 -15.58 2.07 12.27
C TYR A 11 -15.25 1.01 13.32
N PRO A 12 -14.48 -0.04 12.98
CA PRO A 12 -14.29 -1.19 13.86
C PRO A 12 -13.36 -0.89 15.02
N LYS A 13 -13.44 -1.73 16.07
CA LYS A 13 -12.43 -1.76 17.12
C LYS A 13 -11.08 -2.19 16.53
N LEU A 14 -10.02 -1.47 16.86
CA LEU A 14 -8.67 -1.75 16.39
C LEU A 14 -7.88 -2.60 17.38
N GLY A 15 -6.84 -3.24 16.89
CA GLY A 15 -5.95 -4.09 17.68
C GLY A 15 -4.83 -4.68 16.84
N LEU A 16 -3.97 -5.44 17.48
CA LEU A 16 -3.03 -6.33 16.82
C LEU A 16 -3.79 -7.60 16.41
N PHE A 17 -3.41 -8.22 15.29
CA PHE A 17 -3.95 -9.53 14.92
C PHE A 17 -2.86 -10.58 15.14
N MET A 18 -3.03 -11.44 16.12
CA MET A 18 -2.06 -12.48 16.48
C MET A 18 -2.78 -13.75 16.89
N GLY A 19 -2.21 -14.91 16.56
CA GLY A 19 -2.82 -16.21 16.93
C GLY A 19 -4.22 -16.44 16.33
N GLY A 20 -4.58 -15.72 15.26
CA GLY A 20 -5.90 -15.81 14.61
C GLY A 20 -6.99 -14.91 15.22
N VAL A 21 -6.66 -14.10 16.21
CA VAL A 21 -7.61 -13.23 16.93
C VAL A 21 -7.13 -11.77 17.01
N LEU A 22 -8.09 -10.87 17.23
CA LEU A 22 -7.79 -9.47 17.53
C LEU A 22 -7.39 -9.30 19.01
N VAL A 23 -6.23 -8.70 19.24
CA VAL A 23 -5.70 -8.37 20.57
C VAL A 23 -5.71 -6.85 20.72
N SER A 24 -6.66 -6.33 21.49
CA SER A 24 -6.86 -4.88 21.67
C SER A 24 -6.60 -4.37 23.09
N ASP A 25 -6.64 -5.27 24.07
CA ASP A 25 -6.52 -4.90 25.49
C ASP A 25 -5.08 -5.10 26.01
N GLY A 26 -4.76 -4.62 27.23
CA GLY A 26 -3.47 -4.89 27.89
C GLY A 26 -2.60 -3.66 28.17
N GLY A 27 -3.20 -2.48 28.32
CA GLY A 27 -2.46 -1.27 28.74
C GLY A 27 -1.38 -0.82 27.74
N ARG A 28 -1.54 -1.16 26.46
CA ARG A 28 -0.63 -0.75 25.39
C ARG A 28 -0.72 0.75 25.14
N PRO A 29 0.39 1.43 24.79
CA PRO A 29 0.31 2.77 24.21
C PRO A 29 -0.59 2.76 22.98
N THR A 30 -1.37 3.82 22.77
CA THR A 30 -2.27 3.96 21.63
C THR A 30 -1.92 5.19 20.80
N GLN A 31 -2.29 5.14 19.51
CA GLN A 31 -2.29 6.29 18.61
C GLN A 31 -3.69 6.50 18.06
N ASN A 32 -4.10 7.76 17.96
CA ASN A 32 -5.37 8.11 17.30
C ASN A 32 -5.27 7.90 15.79
N VAL A 33 -6.32 7.32 15.23
CA VAL A 33 -6.55 7.25 13.78
C VAL A 33 -7.53 8.36 13.41
N PHE A 34 -7.19 9.14 12.40
CA PHE A 34 -7.96 10.31 11.98
C PHE A 34 -8.60 10.09 10.62
N ASP A 35 -9.81 10.62 10.45
CA ASP A 35 -10.40 10.80 9.13
C ASP A 35 -9.75 12.01 8.45
N PRO A 36 -9.05 11.83 7.31
CA PRO A 36 -8.33 12.91 6.65
C PRO A 36 -9.24 13.97 6.01
N ALA A 37 -10.53 13.69 5.85
CA ALA A 37 -11.51 14.65 5.35
C ALA A 37 -12.06 15.58 6.44
N THR A 38 -12.08 15.09 7.69
CA THR A 38 -12.77 15.82 8.78
C THR A 38 -11.85 16.17 9.96
N ASP A 39 -10.63 15.66 10.01
CA ASP A 39 -9.72 15.70 11.16
C ASP A 39 -10.31 15.06 12.45
N GLU A 40 -11.40 14.29 12.34
CA GLU A 40 -12.02 13.60 13.46
C GLU A 40 -11.25 12.34 13.82
N ILE A 41 -11.16 12.04 15.11
CA ILE A 41 -10.65 10.75 15.59
C ILE A 41 -11.72 9.69 15.31
N ILE A 42 -11.36 8.66 14.55
CA ILE A 42 -12.24 7.55 14.19
C ILE A 42 -11.92 6.26 14.93
N GLY A 43 -10.77 6.18 15.58
CA GLY A 43 -10.37 5.02 16.37
C GLY A 43 -9.08 5.24 17.13
N GLU A 44 -8.80 4.34 18.05
CA GLU A 44 -7.53 4.25 18.78
C GLU A 44 -6.82 2.94 18.43
N LEU A 45 -5.59 3.04 17.97
CA LEU A 45 -4.77 1.91 17.53
C LEU A 45 -3.74 1.56 18.62
N PRO A 46 -3.79 0.36 19.22
CA PRO A 46 -2.78 -0.06 20.17
C PRO A 46 -1.47 -0.42 19.46
N PHE A 47 -0.35 -0.08 20.10
CA PHE A 47 1.00 -0.37 19.64
C PHE A 47 1.56 -1.63 20.30
N ALA A 48 2.27 -2.43 19.51
CA ALA A 48 2.90 -3.65 19.97
C ALA A 48 4.04 -3.37 20.95
N SER A 49 4.08 -4.12 22.03
CA SER A 49 5.21 -4.23 22.96
C SER A 49 6.28 -5.18 22.41
N CYS A 50 7.44 -5.27 23.08
CA CYS A 50 8.44 -6.31 22.81
C CYS A 50 7.84 -7.71 22.92
N ASP A 51 7.03 -7.97 23.95
CA ASP A 51 6.40 -9.27 24.18
C ASP A 51 5.43 -9.65 23.06
N ASP A 52 4.71 -8.66 22.49
CA ASP A 52 3.85 -8.88 21.33
C ASP A 52 4.64 -9.25 20.08
N LEU A 53 5.77 -8.57 19.85
CA LEU A 53 6.64 -8.85 18.71
C LEU A 53 7.31 -10.21 18.84
N ASP A 54 7.74 -10.58 20.05
CA ASP A 54 8.26 -11.93 20.35
C ASP A 54 7.18 -13.00 20.17
N HIS A 55 5.96 -12.74 20.65
CA HIS A 55 4.84 -13.64 20.43
C HIS A 55 4.55 -13.86 18.94
N ALA A 56 4.53 -12.78 18.12
CA ALA A 56 4.34 -12.89 16.70
C ALA A 56 5.45 -13.70 16.00
N LEU A 57 6.72 -13.45 16.37
CA LEU A 57 7.88 -14.17 15.85
C LEU A 57 7.87 -15.66 16.23
N CYS A 58 7.66 -15.95 17.51
CA CYS A 58 7.65 -17.33 18.02
C CYS A 58 6.48 -18.14 17.47
N SER A 59 5.28 -17.54 17.38
CA SER A 59 4.09 -18.16 16.79
C SER A 59 4.31 -18.49 15.31
N ALA A 60 4.88 -17.53 14.54
CA ALA A 60 5.21 -17.75 13.13
C ALA A 60 6.25 -18.86 12.95
N GLN A 61 7.27 -18.91 13.81
CA GLN A 61 8.30 -19.96 13.77
C GLN A 61 7.73 -21.34 14.11
N ALA A 62 6.85 -21.43 15.11
CA ALA A 62 6.19 -22.68 15.51
C ALA A 62 5.27 -23.21 14.41
N ALA A 63 4.48 -22.34 13.78
CA ALA A 63 3.54 -22.70 12.72
C ALA A 63 4.20 -23.00 11.36
N LYS A 64 5.47 -22.64 11.18
CA LYS A 64 6.19 -22.76 9.92
C LYS A 64 6.17 -24.17 9.34
N ALA A 65 6.46 -25.18 10.14
CA ALA A 65 6.58 -26.56 9.66
C ALA A 65 5.24 -27.10 9.13
N GLU A 66 4.16 -26.84 9.86
CA GLU A 66 2.80 -27.20 9.42
C GLU A 66 2.46 -26.52 8.10
N TRP A 67 2.65 -25.19 8.01
CA TRP A 67 2.28 -24.43 6.81
C TRP A 67 3.10 -24.80 5.59
N SER A 68 4.42 -24.89 5.72
CA SER A 68 5.30 -25.28 4.61
C SER A 68 5.09 -26.73 4.17
N GLY A 69 4.65 -27.61 5.07
CA GLY A 69 4.32 -29.00 4.78
C GLY A 69 2.98 -29.20 4.08
N ARG A 70 2.08 -28.22 4.10
CA ARG A 70 0.82 -28.29 3.32
C ARG A 70 1.09 -28.29 1.84
N THR A 71 0.25 -29.00 1.08
CA THR A 71 0.37 -28.99 -0.38
C THR A 71 0.13 -27.57 -0.94
N ALA A 72 0.69 -27.28 -2.11
CA ALA A 72 0.42 -26.02 -2.81
C ALA A 72 -1.08 -25.84 -3.10
N LEU A 73 -1.81 -26.94 -3.33
CA LEU A 73 -3.24 -26.94 -3.54
C LEU A 73 -4.00 -26.49 -2.28
N ASP A 74 -3.67 -27.02 -1.11
CA ASP A 74 -4.34 -26.64 0.15
C ASP A 74 -4.14 -25.16 0.45
N ARG A 75 -2.92 -24.65 0.27
CA ARG A 75 -2.63 -23.21 0.44
C ARG A 75 -3.41 -22.37 -0.58
N SER A 76 -3.49 -22.82 -1.84
CA SER A 76 -4.25 -22.16 -2.89
C SER A 76 -5.74 -22.05 -2.56
N GLN A 77 -6.36 -23.11 -2.02
CA GLN A 77 -7.78 -23.11 -1.63
C GLN A 77 -8.09 -22.05 -0.55
N ILE A 78 -7.23 -21.92 0.45
CA ILE A 78 -7.39 -20.89 1.49
C ILE A 78 -7.27 -19.49 0.90
N LEU A 79 -6.30 -19.24 0.02
CA LEU A 79 -6.13 -17.93 -0.62
C LEU A 79 -7.33 -17.57 -1.51
N ARG A 80 -7.85 -18.50 -2.30
CA ARG A 80 -9.06 -18.30 -3.12
C ARG A 80 -10.29 -17.99 -2.27
N LYS A 81 -10.50 -18.76 -1.19
CA LYS A 81 -11.62 -18.50 -0.28
C LYS A 81 -11.51 -17.13 0.37
N ALA A 82 -10.30 -16.69 0.74
CA ALA A 82 -10.07 -15.33 1.24
C ALA A 82 -10.40 -14.27 0.18
N ALA A 83 -10.03 -14.49 -1.08
CA ALA A 83 -10.38 -13.60 -2.19
C ALA A 83 -11.91 -13.45 -2.36
N ASP A 84 -12.65 -14.56 -2.27
CA ASP A 84 -14.11 -14.53 -2.34
C ASP A 84 -14.73 -13.75 -1.19
N ILE A 85 -14.23 -13.92 0.04
CA ILE A 85 -14.66 -13.17 1.23
C ILE A 85 -14.39 -11.67 1.05
N LEU A 86 -13.22 -11.30 0.53
CA LEU A 86 -12.88 -9.90 0.26
C LEU A 86 -13.85 -9.28 -0.77
N ARG A 87 -14.19 -10.00 -1.84
CA ARG A 87 -15.17 -9.53 -2.83
C ARG A 87 -16.57 -9.35 -2.23
N GLN A 88 -16.99 -10.26 -1.35
CA GLN A 88 -18.29 -10.14 -0.64
C GLN A 88 -18.35 -8.95 0.31
N ARG A 89 -17.19 -8.50 0.85
CA ARG A 89 -17.10 -7.41 1.82
C ARG A 89 -16.55 -6.11 1.21
N LYS A 90 -16.40 -6.03 -0.11
CA LYS A 90 -15.65 -4.96 -0.76
C LYS A 90 -16.17 -3.56 -0.45
N GLU A 91 -17.49 -3.36 -0.39
CA GLU A 91 -18.10 -2.07 -0.10
C GLU A 91 -17.82 -1.62 1.35
N ARG A 92 -17.92 -2.56 2.30
CA ARG A 92 -17.62 -2.29 3.71
C ARG A 92 -16.14 -1.95 3.91
N ILE A 93 -15.24 -2.75 3.33
CA ILE A 93 -13.79 -2.52 3.45
C ILE A 93 -13.42 -1.20 2.76
N ALA A 94 -14.00 -0.92 1.60
CA ALA A 94 -13.81 0.34 0.90
C ALA A 94 -14.25 1.56 1.72
N ALA A 95 -15.37 1.46 2.44
CA ALA A 95 -15.83 2.53 3.32
C ALA A 95 -14.84 2.81 4.48
N PHE A 96 -14.25 1.77 5.07
CA PHE A 96 -13.18 1.96 6.06
C PHE A 96 -11.97 2.64 5.43
N MET A 97 -11.55 2.18 4.25
CA MET A 97 -10.42 2.75 3.51
C MET A 97 -10.62 4.24 3.21
N VAL A 98 -11.82 4.64 2.79
CA VAL A 98 -12.15 6.06 2.57
C VAL A 98 -11.97 6.88 3.84
N ARG A 99 -12.44 6.36 4.97
CA ARG A 99 -12.34 7.06 6.27
C ARG A 99 -10.92 7.12 6.84
N GLU A 100 -10.06 6.17 6.49
CA GLU A 100 -8.69 6.10 6.99
C GLU A 100 -7.71 6.87 6.10
N GLU A 101 -7.90 6.79 4.77
CA GLU A 101 -6.91 7.26 3.79
C GLU A 101 -7.41 8.45 2.97
N GLY A 102 -8.72 8.55 2.76
CA GLY A 102 -9.35 9.71 2.13
C GLY A 102 -9.72 9.54 0.66
N LYS A 103 -9.24 8.53 -0.05
CA LYS A 103 -9.56 8.31 -1.48
C LYS A 103 -11.06 8.21 -1.74
N CYS A 104 -11.47 8.43 -2.99
CA CYS A 104 -12.85 8.28 -3.40
C CYS A 104 -13.34 6.82 -3.25
N LEU A 105 -14.62 6.64 -2.89
CA LEU A 105 -15.21 5.31 -2.68
C LEU A 105 -15.07 4.39 -3.89
N SER A 106 -15.21 4.92 -5.11
CA SER A 106 -15.02 4.15 -6.34
C SER A 106 -13.59 3.61 -6.50
N GLU A 107 -12.59 4.39 -6.10
CA GLU A 107 -11.19 3.97 -6.10
C GLU A 107 -10.93 2.91 -5.02
N ALA A 108 -11.51 3.08 -3.83
CA ALA A 108 -11.42 2.14 -2.72
C ALA A 108 -12.07 0.79 -3.06
N ILE A 109 -13.26 0.78 -3.65
CA ILE A 109 -13.93 -0.45 -4.13
C ILE A 109 -13.06 -1.19 -5.15
N ASN A 110 -12.48 -0.45 -6.10
CA ASN A 110 -11.59 -1.05 -7.10
C ASN A 110 -10.31 -1.61 -6.45
N GLU A 111 -9.75 -0.94 -5.44
CA GLU A 111 -8.57 -1.43 -4.72
C GLU A 111 -8.84 -2.74 -3.99
N VAL A 112 -9.99 -2.88 -3.32
CA VAL A 112 -10.36 -4.14 -2.66
C VAL A 112 -10.56 -5.25 -3.69
N ALA A 113 -11.20 -4.96 -4.84
CA ALA A 113 -11.35 -5.93 -5.91
C ALA A 113 -10.01 -6.41 -6.45
N LEU A 114 -9.10 -5.47 -6.75
CA LEU A 114 -7.73 -5.81 -7.17
C LEU A 114 -6.95 -6.58 -6.10
N SER A 115 -7.20 -6.31 -4.82
CA SER A 115 -6.59 -7.06 -3.72
C SER A 115 -7.04 -8.52 -3.70
N ALA A 116 -8.33 -8.78 -3.96
CA ALA A 116 -8.85 -10.13 -4.11
C ALA A 116 -8.22 -10.84 -5.33
N ASP A 117 -8.08 -10.13 -6.45
CA ASP A 117 -7.41 -10.68 -7.64
C ASP A 117 -5.93 -11.04 -7.38
N ILE A 118 -5.25 -10.30 -6.51
CA ILE A 118 -3.89 -10.62 -6.07
C ILE A 118 -3.86 -11.94 -5.27
N PHE A 119 -4.84 -12.18 -4.40
CA PHE A 119 -4.95 -13.45 -3.69
C PHE A 119 -5.16 -14.62 -4.67
N ASP A 120 -6.03 -14.47 -5.67
CA ASP A 120 -6.23 -15.48 -6.72
C ASP A 120 -4.96 -15.70 -7.54
N TRP A 121 -4.28 -14.61 -7.93
CA TRP A 121 -3.02 -14.71 -8.67
C TRP A 121 -1.98 -15.55 -7.91
N TYR A 122 -1.75 -15.26 -6.63
CA TYR A 122 -0.78 -16.01 -5.84
C TYR A 122 -1.26 -17.42 -5.47
N ALA A 123 -2.56 -17.66 -5.38
CA ALA A 123 -3.11 -19.00 -5.26
C ALA A 123 -2.68 -19.89 -6.43
N GLU A 124 -2.66 -19.33 -7.66
CA GLU A 124 -2.18 -20.03 -8.85
C GLU A 124 -0.65 -20.10 -8.93
N GLU A 125 0.04 -19.00 -8.64
CA GLU A 125 1.51 -18.95 -8.68
C GLU A 125 2.14 -19.90 -7.67
N GLY A 126 1.56 -20.06 -6.48
CA GLY A 126 2.03 -21.03 -5.49
C GLY A 126 2.03 -22.46 -6.02
N ARG A 127 1.06 -22.80 -6.87
CA ARG A 127 0.94 -24.12 -7.53
C ARG A 127 1.94 -24.29 -8.67
N ARG A 128 2.49 -23.22 -9.22
CA ARG A 128 3.48 -23.20 -10.31
C ARG A 128 4.93 -23.06 -9.85
N ALA A 129 5.17 -23.10 -8.54
CA ALA A 129 6.52 -23.06 -7.97
C ALA A 129 7.27 -24.40 -8.20
N TYR A 130 7.39 -24.80 -9.48
CA TYR A 130 8.00 -26.06 -9.88
C TYR A 130 9.50 -26.11 -9.58
N GLY A 131 9.99 -27.34 -9.32
CA GLY A 131 11.39 -27.69 -9.44
C GLY A 131 11.79 -27.94 -10.91
N ARG A 132 12.98 -28.45 -11.10
CA ARG A 132 13.46 -28.91 -12.41
C ARG A 132 14.46 -30.05 -12.24
N VAL A 133 14.52 -30.90 -13.26
CA VAL A 133 15.57 -31.90 -13.42
C VAL A 133 16.61 -31.32 -14.38
N VAL A 134 17.87 -31.35 -13.96
CA VAL A 134 18.98 -30.77 -14.73
C VAL A 134 19.92 -31.91 -15.13
N PRO A 135 20.34 -32.02 -16.41
CA PRO A 135 21.35 -32.99 -16.83
C PRO A 135 22.67 -32.79 -16.07
N ASN A 136 23.29 -33.90 -15.67
CA ASN A 136 24.60 -33.89 -15.04
C ASN A 136 25.72 -34.16 -16.05
N ARG A 137 26.93 -33.72 -15.74
CA ARG A 137 28.14 -34.05 -16.50
C ARG A 137 28.62 -35.48 -16.29
N ILE A 138 28.22 -36.08 -15.17
CA ILE A 138 28.56 -37.48 -14.81
C ILE A 138 27.41 -38.39 -15.30
N PRO A 139 27.68 -39.40 -16.11
CA PRO A 139 26.69 -40.40 -16.47
C PRO A 139 26.08 -41.03 -15.20
N ASP A 140 24.84 -41.46 -15.29
CA ASP A 140 24.08 -42.09 -14.19
C ASP A 140 23.80 -41.22 -12.96
N GLN A 141 23.99 -39.90 -13.06
CA GLN A 141 23.59 -38.95 -12.04
C GLN A 141 22.50 -38.00 -12.54
N THR A 142 21.51 -37.75 -11.70
CA THR A 142 20.44 -36.79 -11.92
C THR A 142 20.52 -35.65 -10.90
N LEU A 143 20.46 -34.41 -11.38
CA LEU A 143 20.36 -33.23 -10.52
C LEU A 143 18.90 -32.81 -10.44
N ILE A 144 18.37 -32.70 -9.22
CA ILE A 144 17.01 -32.22 -8.98
C ILE A 144 17.11 -30.90 -8.20
N VAL A 145 16.47 -29.87 -8.74
CA VAL A 145 16.32 -28.57 -8.08
C VAL A 145 14.91 -28.48 -7.52
N THR A 146 14.77 -28.33 -6.24
CA THR A 146 13.48 -28.11 -5.55
C THR A 146 13.37 -26.64 -5.09
N ARG A 147 12.13 -26.18 -4.87
CA ARG A 147 11.85 -24.91 -4.24
C ARG A 147 11.25 -25.15 -2.88
N GLU A 148 11.78 -24.46 -1.89
CA GLU A 148 11.37 -24.62 -0.49
C GLU A 148 11.01 -23.26 0.12
N ALA A 149 10.12 -23.26 1.13
CA ALA A 149 9.79 -22.08 1.90
C ALA A 149 11.01 -21.54 2.63
N ILE A 150 11.35 -20.27 2.42
CA ILE A 150 12.55 -19.65 3.02
C ILE A 150 12.44 -19.51 4.55
N GLY A 151 11.23 -19.47 5.09
CA GLY A 151 10.95 -19.29 6.51
C GLY A 151 10.05 -18.09 6.79
N VAL A 152 10.11 -17.54 7.99
CA VAL A 152 9.26 -16.41 8.39
C VAL A 152 9.61 -15.17 7.58
N ALA A 153 8.58 -14.57 6.95
CA ALA A 153 8.68 -13.32 6.22
C ALA A 153 8.12 -12.16 7.07
N VAL A 154 8.84 -11.05 7.09
CA VAL A 154 8.38 -9.79 7.65
C VAL A 154 8.06 -8.82 6.52
N ALA A 155 6.91 -8.18 6.59
CA ALA A 155 6.41 -7.30 5.55
C ALA A 155 6.05 -5.92 6.13
N PHE A 156 6.39 -4.85 5.40
CA PHE A 156 6.07 -3.47 5.72
C PHE A 156 5.31 -2.85 4.56
N ALA A 157 4.15 -2.26 4.83
CA ALA A 157 3.27 -1.70 3.81
C ALA A 157 2.88 -0.25 4.14
N PRO A 158 2.84 0.66 3.15
CA PRO A 158 2.45 2.04 3.33
C PRO A 158 0.92 2.21 3.33
N TRP A 159 0.47 3.42 3.65
CA TRP A 159 -0.92 3.81 3.79
C TRP A 159 -1.66 4.08 2.46
N ASN A 160 -0.97 4.34 1.36
CA ASN A 160 -1.61 4.83 0.13
C ASN A 160 -2.44 3.79 -0.65
N PHE A 161 -2.12 2.51 -0.48
CA PHE A 161 -2.92 1.36 -0.95
C PHE A 161 -3.00 0.31 0.16
N PRO A 162 -3.84 0.59 1.19
CA PRO A 162 -3.85 -0.17 2.44
C PRO A 162 -4.41 -1.58 2.34
N ALA A 163 -5.10 -1.92 1.26
CA ALA A 163 -5.51 -3.28 0.94
C ALA A 163 -4.53 -3.93 -0.05
N LEU A 164 -4.23 -3.27 -1.17
CA LEU A 164 -3.50 -3.87 -2.30
C LEU A 164 -2.03 -4.16 -1.97
N THR A 165 -1.35 -3.24 -1.28
CA THR A 165 0.07 -3.45 -0.93
C THR A 165 0.24 -4.55 0.12
N PRO A 166 -0.52 -4.61 1.22
CA PRO A 166 -0.56 -5.76 2.12
C PRO A 166 -0.94 -7.07 1.42
N ALA A 167 -1.97 -7.08 0.57
CA ALA A 167 -2.41 -8.27 -0.15
C ALA A 167 -1.27 -8.93 -0.94
N ARG A 168 -0.47 -8.15 -1.68
CA ARG A 168 0.69 -8.66 -2.43
C ARG A 168 1.72 -9.34 -1.53
N LYS A 169 1.97 -8.78 -0.36
CA LYS A 169 2.96 -9.29 0.59
C LYS A 169 2.47 -10.53 1.31
N ILE A 170 1.25 -10.50 1.82
CA ILE A 170 0.62 -11.62 2.51
C ILE A 170 0.45 -12.80 1.55
N ALA A 171 -0.25 -12.59 0.42
CA ALA A 171 -0.57 -13.67 -0.51
C ALA A 171 0.68 -14.34 -1.09
N GLY A 172 1.68 -13.54 -1.48
CA GLY A 172 2.96 -14.08 -1.97
C GLY A 172 3.72 -14.88 -0.92
N SER A 173 3.74 -14.41 0.33
CA SER A 173 4.37 -15.13 1.45
C SER A 173 3.66 -16.45 1.71
N LEU A 174 2.33 -16.42 1.87
CA LEU A 174 1.53 -17.59 2.20
C LEU A 174 1.55 -18.63 1.07
N ALA A 175 1.44 -18.21 -0.19
CA ALA A 175 1.54 -19.10 -1.34
C ALA A 175 2.87 -19.86 -1.38
N ALA A 176 3.97 -19.18 -1.03
CA ALA A 176 5.31 -19.77 -0.96
C ALA A 176 5.52 -20.69 0.27
N GLY A 177 4.51 -20.87 1.14
CA GLY A 177 4.62 -21.68 2.34
C GLY A 177 5.33 -20.97 3.50
N CYS A 178 5.42 -19.63 3.48
CA CYS A 178 6.09 -18.82 4.48
C CYS A 178 5.06 -18.13 5.38
N PRO A 179 5.14 -18.28 6.72
CA PRO A 179 4.41 -17.43 7.64
C PRO A 179 4.79 -15.96 7.45
N CYS A 180 3.84 -15.06 7.69
CA CYS A 180 4.00 -13.63 7.46
C CYS A 180 3.69 -12.82 8.71
N ILE A 181 4.59 -11.90 9.08
CA ILE A 181 4.31 -10.84 10.05
C ILE A 181 4.25 -9.54 9.26
N LEU A 182 3.07 -8.95 9.20
CA LEU A 182 2.84 -7.69 8.51
C LEU A 182 2.80 -6.53 9.50
N LYS A 183 3.57 -5.51 9.23
CA LYS A 183 3.39 -4.16 9.79
C LYS A 183 2.84 -3.24 8.71
N PRO A 184 1.53 -2.99 8.68
CA PRO A 184 0.96 -1.97 7.80
C PRO A 184 1.17 -0.57 8.39
N ALA A 185 0.69 0.45 7.69
CA ALA A 185 0.74 1.83 8.18
C ALA A 185 -0.29 2.07 9.30
N GLU A 186 0.07 2.91 10.25
CA GLU A 186 -0.75 3.29 11.40
C GLU A 186 -1.94 4.18 11.00
N GLU A 187 -1.85 4.83 9.85
CA GLU A 187 -2.93 5.66 9.30
C GLU A 187 -4.13 4.81 8.84
N THR A 188 -3.92 3.55 8.43
CA THR A 188 -4.93 2.74 7.74
C THR A 188 -5.07 1.32 8.29
N PRO A 189 -5.32 1.18 9.61
CA PRO A 189 -5.27 -0.12 10.28
C PRO A 189 -6.46 -1.04 9.99
N ALA A 190 -7.69 -0.51 9.94
CA ALA A 190 -8.88 -1.34 9.78
C ALA A 190 -8.90 -2.06 8.43
N THR A 191 -8.50 -1.38 7.36
CA THR A 191 -8.38 -1.98 6.03
C THR A 191 -7.43 -3.17 6.02
N ALA A 192 -6.26 -3.04 6.67
CA ALA A 192 -5.29 -4.14 6.76
C ALA A 192 -5.80 -5.31 7.61
N LEU A 193 -6.52 -5.04 8.70
CA LEU A 193 -7.12 -6.05 9.57
C LEU A 193 -8.20 -6.87 8.85
N GLU A 194 -8.97 -6.27 7.94
CA GLU A 194 -9.98 -7.00 7.15
C GLU A 194 -9.37 -8.10 6.27
N LEU A 195 -8.12 -7.92 5.79
CA LEU A 195 -7.40 -8.98 5.07
C LEU A 195 -7.09 -10.18 5.99
N ALA A 196 -6.72 -9.91 7.24
CA ALA A 196 -6.46 -10.96 8.23
C ALA A 196 -7.75 -11.69 8.61
N TYR A 197 -8.85 -10.97 8.80
CA TYR A 197 -10.15 -11.58 9.09
C TYR A 197 -10.64 -12.47 7.94
N ALA A 198 -10.48 -12.02 6.69
CA ALA A 198 -10.83 -12.82 5.53
C ALA A 198 -10.02 -14.13 5.46
N LEU A 199 -8.72 -14.08 5.77
CA LEU A 199 -7.85 -15.25 5.81
C LEU A 199 -8.19 -16.18 6.96
N ALA A 200 -8.45 -15.67 8.16
CA ALA A 200 -8.86 -16.49 9.31
C ALA A 200 -10.17 -17.23 9.02
N GLU A 201 -11.18 -16.54 8.46
CA GLU A 201 -12.45 -17.16 8.06
C GLU A 201 -12.28 -18.15 6.89
N ALA A 202 -11.31 -17.91 6.01
CA ALA A 202 -10.94 -18.86 4.96
C ALA A 202 -10.31 -20.16 5.50
N GLY A 203 -9.91 -20.19 6.78
CA GLY A 203 -9.32 -21.35 7.44
C GLY A 203 -7.79 -21.30 7.51
N LEU A 204 -7.19 -20.10 7.46
CA LEU A 204 -5.75 -19.95 7.72
C LEU A 204 -5.45 -20.36 9.18
N PRO A 205 -4.51 -21.28 9.43
CA PRO A 205 -4.17 -21.68 10.79
C PRO A 205 -3.62 -20.52 11.62
N PRO A 206 -3.87 -20.51 12.96
CA PRO A 206 -3.27 -19.54 13.86
C PRO A 206 -1.74 -19.52 13.77
N GLY A 207 -1.15 -18.33 13.94
CA GLY A 207 0.30 -18.12 13.88
C GLY A 207 0.90 -17.95 12.49
N ILE A 208 0.18 -18.31 11.42
CA ILE A 208 0.68 -18.15 10.04
C ILE A 208 0.70 -16.68 9.59
N LEU A 209 -0.26 -15.88 10.05
CA LEU A 209 -0.30 -14.44 9.82
C LEU A 209 -0.42 -13.71 11.15
N SER A 210 0.43 -12.70 11.35
CA SER A 210 0.27 -11.67 12.37
C SER A 210 0.27 -10.29 11.73
N ILE A 211 -0.59 -9.38 12.24
CA ILE A 211 -0.56 -7.95 11.90
C ILE A 211 -0.22 -7.18 13.18
N VAL A 212 0.86 -6.44 13.14
CA VAL A 212 1.36 -5.66 14.26
C VAL A 212 1.48 -4.18 13.87
N PHE A 213 1.17 -3.29 14.80
CA PHE A 213 1.30 -1.86 14.65
C PHE A 213 2.23 -1.31 15.72
N GLY A 214 2.82 -0.16 15.50
CA GLY A 214 3.71 0.48 16.45
C GLY A 214 4.65 1.46 15.78
N GLU A 215 5.44 2.15 16.58
CA GLU A 215 6.39 3.11 16.05
C GLU A 215 7.27 2.45 14.96
N PRO A 216 7.33 3.01 13.74
CA PRO A 216 7.91 2.32 12.59
C PRO A 216 9.36 1.90 12.76
N SER A 217 10.21 2.74 13.37
CA SER A 217 11.62 2.43 13.56
C SER A 217 11.78 1.31 14.60
N PHE A 218 11.07 1.38 15.71
CA PHE A 218 11.12 0.36 16.77
C PHE A 218 10.68 -1.02 16.25
N VAL A 219 9.50 -1.10 15.63
CA VAL A 219 8.99 -2.39 15.13
C VAL A 219 9.87 -2.96 14.02
N SER A 220 10.35 -2.11 13.10
CA SER A 220 11.22 -2.59 12.02
C SER A 220 12.56 -3.09 12.53
N ASP A 221 13.17 -2.39 13.48
CA ASP A 221 14.44 -2.79 14.06
C ASP A 221 14.33 -4.11 14.80
N TYR A 222 13.26 -4.26 15.60
CA TYR A 222 13.01 -5.48 16.35
C TYR A 222 12.82 -6.68 15.42
N LEU A 223 11.90 -6.58 14.49
CA LEU A 223 11.58 -7.68 13.57
C LEU A 223 12.73 -8.03 12.62
N ILE A 224 13.46 -7.04 12.13
CA ILE A 224 14.59 -7.26 11.23
C ILE A 224 15.77 -7.88 11.97
N SER A 225 16.03 -7.52 13.23
CA SER A 225 17.15 -8.06 14.02
C SER A 225 16.96 -9.53 14.39
N SER A 226 15.71 -9.98 14.52
CA SER A 226 15.40 -11.35 14.97
C SER A 226 16.00 -12.42 14.05
N THR A 227 16.62 -13.44 14.61
CA THR A 227 17.15 -14.61 13.88
C THR A 227 16.06 -15.46 13.23
N ILE A 228 14.81 -15.33 13.68
CA ILE A 228 13.64 -16.01 13.12
C ILE A 228 13.28 -15.44 11.73
N THR A 229 13.44 -14.15 11.53
CA THR A 229 13.15 -13.46 10.25
C THR A 229 14.13 -13.90 9.17
N ARG A 230 13.62 -14.41 8.05
CA ARG A 230 14.39 -14.91 6.91
C ARG A 230 14.25 -14.03 5.66
N LYS A 231 13.10 -13.38 5.50
CA LYS A 231 12.76 -12.56 4.33
C LYS A 231 12.14 -11.26 4.81
N ILE A 232 12.51 -10.16 4.14
CA ILE A 232 11.91 -8.85 4.35
C ILE A 232 11.29 -8.38 3.03
N SER A 233 10.05 -7.88 3.09
CA SER A 233 9.37 -7.25 1.97
C SER A 233 8.93 -5.86 2.39
N PHE A 234 9.48 -4.83 1.78
CA PHE A 234 9.19 -3.43 2.10
C PHE A 234 8.61 -2.71 0.89
N THR A 235 7.57 -1.92 1.13
CA THR A 235 7.08 -0.89 0.20
C THR A 235 7.02 0.44 0.93
N GLY A 236 7.63 1.47 0.37
CA GLY A 236 7.66 2.81 0.96
C GLY A 236 8.71 3.70 0.31
N SER A 237 9.14 4.74 1.01
CA SER A 237 10.11 5.71 0.47
C SER A 237 11.50 5.12 0.28
N THR A 238 12.21 5.61 -0.74
CA THR A 238 13.59 5.19 -1.05
C THR A 238 14.56 5.38 0.13
N PRO A 239 14.55 6.50 0.90
CA PRO A 239 15.44 6.66 2.05
C PRO A 239 15.22 5.58 3.12
N ILE A 240 13.98 5.27 3.46
CA ILE A 240 13.66 4.23 4.44
C ILE A 240 14.04 2.84 3.91
N GLY A 241 13.74 2.55 2.64
CA GLY A 241 14.14 1.28 2.02
C GLY A 241 15.65 1.05 2.08
N ARG A 242 16.46 2.09 1.86
CA ARG A 242 17.93 2.03 2.01
C ARG A 242 18.36 1.71 3.44
N GLN A 243 17.74 2.35 4.44
CA GLN A 243 18.05 2.08 5.86
C GLN A 243 17.71 0.64 6.24
N LEU A 244 16.54 0.15 5.84
CA LEU A 244 16.12 -1.22 6.13
C LEU A 244 16.99 -2.26 5.40
N ALA A 245 17.46 -1.95 4.18
CA ALA A 245 18.39 -2.80 3.44
C ALA A 245 19.73 -2.95 4.16
N MET A 246 20.28 -1.86 4.69
CA MET A 246 21.50 -1.92 5.50
C MET A 246 21.32 -2.79 6.75
N LYS A 247 20.19 -2.69 7.44
CA LYS A 247 19.86 -3.53 8.59
C LYS A 247 19.70 -5.00 8.20
N ALA A 248 19.01 -5.28 7.10
CA ALA A 248 18.83 -6.63 6.59
C ALA A 248 20.14 -7.31 6.20
N ALA A 249 21.08 -6.53 5.64
CA ALA A 249 22.39 -7.01 5.21
C ALA A 249 23.24 -7.53 6.39
N SER A 250 23.14 -6.94 7.58
CA SER A 250 23.88 -7.41 8.76
C SER A 250 23.51 -8.86 9.17
N GLY A 251 22.28 -9.29 8.87
CA GLY A 251 21.80 -10.65 9.09
C GLY A 251 21.76 -11.51 7.81
N LEU A 252 22.33 -11.05 6.69
CA LEU A 252 22.30 -11.70 5.37
C LEU A 252 20.88 -12.10 4.94
N LYS A 253 19.87 -11.29 5.30
CA LYS A 253 18.45 -11.58 5.04
C LYS A 253 18.09 -11.20 3.61
N ARG A 254 17.29 -12.04 2.97
CA ARG A 254 16.74 -11.70 1.64
C ARG A 254 15.75 -10.56 1.75
N MET A 255 15.85 -9.60 0.85
CA MET A 255 14.98 -8.43 0.83
C MET A 255 14.38 -8.20 -0.56
N THR A 256 13.13 -7.72 -0.58
CA THR A 256 12.47 -7.15 -1.76
C THR A 256 12.03 -5.75 -1.39
N LEU A 257 12.39 -4.80 -2.24
CA LEU A 257 12.11 -3.38 -2.09
C LEU A 257 11.21 -2.91 -3.22
N GLU A 258 10.06 -2.33 -2.87
CA GLU A 258 9.18 -1.59 -3.75
C GLU A 258 9.18 -0.13 -3.30
N LEU A 259 9.78 0.73 -4.09
CA LEU A 259 10.14 2.08 -3.67
C LEU A 259 9.40 3.12 -4.49
N GLY A 260 9.48 4.37 -4.07
CA GLY A 260 8.97 5.50 -4.80
C GLY A 260 9.67 5.71 -6.14
N GLY A 261 9.07 6.51 -6.98
CA GLY A 261 9.57 6.84 -8.29
C GLY A 261 9.15 8.23 -8.73
N HIS A 262 9.66 8.65 -9.87
CA HIS A 262 9.40 9.96 -10.46
C HIS A 262 9.14 9.79 -11.97
N ALA A 263 7.99 9.20 -12.28
CA ALA A 263 7.67 8.73 -13.62
C ALA A 263 7.56 9.88 -14.65
N PRO A 264 8.33 9.84 -15.75
CA PRO A 264 8.18 10.78 -16.85
C PRO A 264 7.06 10.34 -17.80
N VAL A 265 6.36 11.34 -18.39
CA VAL A 265 5.48 11.17 -19.54
C VAL A 265 6.03 11.97 -20.68
N ILE A 266 6.18 11.35 -21.86
CA ILE A 266 6.67 11.99 -23.08
C ILE A 266 5.51 12.11 -24.05
N ILE A 267 5.22 13.34 -24.52
CA ILE A 267 4.17 13.63 -25.49
C ILE A 267 4.83 14.16 -26.77
N CYS A 268 4.83 13.30 -27.81
CA CYS A 268 5.42 13.61 -29.11
C CYS A 268 4.50 14.52 -29.95
N ALA A 269 5.05 15.13 -31.01
CA ALA A 269 4.36 16.08 -31.86
C ALA A 269 3.08 15.52 -32.52
N ASP A 270 3.06 14.23 -32.81
CA ASP A 270 1.96 13.50 -33.45
C ASP A 270 0.96 12.87 -32.48
N ALA A 271 1.08 13.17 -31.17
CA ALA A 271 0.18 12.61 -30.17
C ALA A 271 -1.24 13.19 -30.31
N ASP A 272 -2.24 12.34 -30.08
CA ASP A 272 -3.63 12.76 -29.90
C ASP A 272 -3.74 13.57 -28.58
N LEU A 273 -3.90 14.87 -28.71
CA LEU A 273 -3.91 15.82 -27.61
C LEU A 273 -5.03 15.51 -26.60
N ASP A 274 -6.26 15.29 -27.07
CA ASP A 274 -7.40 15.05 -26.19
C ASP A 274 -7.24 13.75 -25.39
N ARG A 275 -6.73 12.72 -26.03
CA ARG A 275 -6.41 11.47 -25.39
C ARG A 275 -5.30 11.63 -24.35
N ALA A 276 -4.23 12.35 -24.70
CA ALA A 276 -3.10 12.61 -23.80
C ALA A 276 -3.55 13.37 -22.55
N VAL A 277 -4.39 14.40 -22.70
CA VAL A 277 -4.96 15.18 -21.58
C VAL A 277 -5.83 14.31 -20.69
N ARG A 278 -6.77 13.53 -21.25
CA ARG A 278 -7.65 12.64 -20.46
C ARG A 278 -6.85 11.63 -19.66
N LEU A 279 -5.86 10.98 -20.29
CA LEU A 279 -5.01 9.99 -19.61
C LEU A 279 -4.14 10.63 -18.51
N THR A 280 -3.63 11.82 -18.75
CA THR A 280 -2.85 12.58 -17.78
C THR A 280 -3.67 12.90 -16.55
N LEU A 281 -4.86 13.48 -16.69
CA LEU A 281 -5.74 13.83 -15.58
C LEU A 281 -6.14 12.58 -14.78
N ALA A 282 -6.55 11.52 -15.47
CA ALA A 282 -6.96 10.27 -14.82
C ALA A 282 -5.81 9.58 -14.07
N ALA A 283 -4.60 9.57 -14.63
CA ALA A 283 -3.45 8.91 -14.02
C ALA A 283 -2.84 9.73 -12.86
N LYS A 284 -2.75 11.07 -13.04
CA LYS A 284 -2.10 11.96 -12.07
C LYS A 284 -2.93 12.15 -10.82
N PHE A 285 -4.23 12.41 -10.94
CA PHE A 285 -5.07 12.80 -9.82
C PHE A 285 -5.78 11.62 -9.13
N ARG A 286 -5.58 10.39 -9.60
CA ARG A 286 -5.98 9.19 -8.87
C ARG A 286 -5.36 9.18 -7.48
N ASN A 287 -6.15 8.88 -6.44
CA ASN A 287 -5.73 8.88 -5.05
C ASN A 287 -5.02 10.19 -4.64
N ALA A 288 -5.51 11.33 -5.15
CA ALA A 288 -4.90 12.64 -4.97
C ALA A 288 -3.39 12.67 -5.33
N GLY A 289 -2.95 11.88 -6.32
CA GLY A 289 -1.55 11.78 -6.74
C GLY A 289 -0.64 10.94 -5.84
N GLN A 290 -1.16 10.35 -4.75
CA GLN A 290 -0.40 9.58 -3.76
C GLN A 290 -0.11 8.15 -4.23
N VAL A 291 0.52 8.03 -5.40
CA VAL A 291 0.76 6.78 -6.11
C VAL A 291 2.23 6.68 -6.52
N CYS A 292 2.92 5.59 -6.16
CA CYS A 292 4.33 5.39 -6.50
C CYS A 292 4.64 5.36 -8.01
N ILE A 293 3.63 5.06 -8.84
CA ILE A 293 3.71 5.09 -10.31
C ILE A 293 2.99 6.29 -10.92
N SER A 294 2.65 7.31 -10.11
CA SER A 294 1.99 8.52 -10.60
C SER A 294 2.89 9.25 -11.60
N PRO A 295 2.38 9.67 -12.77
CA PRO A 295 3.13 10.55 -13.65
C PRO A 295 3.31 11.91 -12.97
N THR A 296 4.55 12.38 -12.93
CA THR A 296 4.91 13.61 -12.20
C THR A 296 5.66 14.60 -13.04
N ARG A 297 6.36 14.13 -14.09
CA ARG A 297 7.10 14.98 -15.03
C ARG A 297 6.56 14.76 -16.44
N PHE A 298 6.15 15.85 -17.08
CA PHE A 298 5.58 15.82 -18.42
C PHE A 298 6.53 16.55 -19.37
N LEU A 299 7.07 15.81 -20.34
CA LEU A 299 7.97 16.31 -21.40
C LEU A 299 7.16 16.40 -22.69
N ILE A 300 6.82 17.61 -23.10
CA ILE A 300 5.86 17.84 -24.18
C ILE A 300 6.59 18.47 -25.35
N HIS A 301 6.35 17.96 -26.58
CA HIS A 301 6.86 18.58 -27.77
C HIS A 301 6.37 20.03 -27.89
N GLN A 302 7.24 20.94 -28.34
CA GLN A 302 6.97 22.38 -28.35
C GLN A 302 5.67 22.76 -29.08
N ASP A 303 5.31 22.06 -30.16
CA ASP A 303 4.13 22.30 -30.95
C ASP A 303 2.82 22.04 -30.22
N LEU A 304 2.83 21.12 -29.25
CA LEU A 304 1.67 20.79 -28.42
C LEU A 304 1.70 21.44 -27.03
N TYR A 305 2.82 22.07 -26.66
CA TYR A 305 3.05 22.53 -25.29
C TYR A 305 1.95 23.43 -24.75
N GLN A 306 1.64 24.53 -25.45
CA GLN A 306 0.68 25.51 -24.96
C GLN A 306 -0.74 24.93 -24.85
N SER A 307 -1.15 24.15 -25.87
CA SER A 307 -2.47 23.52 -25.91
C SER A 307 -2.61 22.46 -24.81
N PHE A 308 -1.59 21.63 -24.61
CA PHE A 308 -1.59 20.62 -23.57
C PHE A 308 -1.62 21.24 -22.16
N VAL A 309 -0.74 22.20 -21.89
CA VAL A 309 -0.65 22.89 -20.60
C VAL A 309 -1.96 23.58 -20.26
N SER A 310 -2.58 24.28 -21.24
CA SER A 310 -3.88 24.92 -21.04
C SER A 310 -4.98 23.90 -20.72
N ALA A 311 -5.08 22.83 -21.51
CA ALA A 311 -6.13 21.81 -21.34
C ALA A 311 -6.00 21.04 -20.03
N VAL A 312 -4.76 20.66 -19.64
CA VAL A 312 -4.52 19.99 -18.34
C VAL A 312 -4.82 20.90 -17.17
N SER A 313 -4.46 22.20 -17.24
CA SER A 313 -4.76 23.18 -16.18
C SER A 313 -6.26 23.38 -16.00
N GLN A 314 -7.01 23.49 -17.10
CA GLN A 314 -8.47 23.59 -17.06
C GLN A 314 -9.11 22.32 -16.49
N GLY A 315 -8.65 21.14 -16.94
CA GLY A 315 -9.14 19.85 -16.43
C GLY A 315 -8.84 19.65 -14.94
N ALA A 316 -7.66 20.02 -14.47
CA ALA A 316 -7.27 19.97 -13.06
C ALA A 316 -8.12 20.91 -12.19
N ALA A 317 -8.36 22.14 -12.65
CA ALA A 317 -9.19 23.13 -11.97
C ALA A 317 -10.68 22.73 -11.90
N ALA A 318 -11.15 21.91 -12.85
CA ALA A 318 -12.53 21.44 -12.92
C ALA A 318 -12.82 20.21 -12.03
N LEU A 319 -11.81 19.58 -11.44
CA LEU A 319 -11.99 18.41 -10.57
C LEU A 319 -12.80 18.79 -9.31
N LYS A 320 -13.83 18.00 -9.04
CA LYS A 320 -14.62 18.14 -7.81
C LYS A 320 -13.87 17.46 -6.65
N ILE A 321 -13.51 18.29 -5.67
CA ILE A 321 -12.73 17.86 -4.51
C ILE A 321 -13.62 17.87 -3.29
N GLY A 322 -13.57 16.79 -2.49
CA GLY A 322 -14.36 16.69 -1.28
C GLY A 322 -14.22 15.32 -0.60
N PRO A 323 -15.03 15.06 0.45
CA PRO A 323 -15.02 13.78 1.16
C PRO A 323 -15.25 12.60 0.21
N GLY A 324 -14.40 11.57 0.32
CA GLY A 324 -14.40 10.44 -0.61
C GLY A 324 -15.66 9.56 -0.58
N LEU A 325 -16.47 9.65 0.47
CA LEU A 325 -17.76 8.95 0.56
C LEU A 325 -18.87 9.61 -0.27
N ASP A 326 -18.72 10.87 -0.64
CA ASP A 326 -19.65 11.55 -1.54
C ASP A 326 -19.35 11.16 -3.00
N PRO A 327 -20.26 10.45 -3.69
CA PRO A 327 -20.02 9.96 -5.05
C PRO A 327 -19.91 11.07 -6.11
N SER A 328 -20.25 12.30 -5.77
CA SER A 328 -20.09 13.45 -6.68
C SER A 328 -18.65 13.95 -6.75
N ASN A 329 -17.80 13.60 -5.79
CA ASN A 329 -16.41 14.01 -5.73
C ASN A 329 -15.51 13.07 -6.56
N GLN A 330 -14.51 13.68 -7.20
CA GLN A 330 -13.56 13.01 -8.09
C GLN A 330 -12.18 12.85 -7.48
N MET A 331 -11.87 13.63 -6.43
CA MET A 331 -10.62 13.55 -5.70
C MET A 331 -10.88 13.79 -4.22
N GLY A 332 -10.33 12.93 -3.37
CA GLY A 332 -10.38 13.04 -1.91
C GLY A 332 -9.26 13.93 -1.34
N PRO A 333 -9.15 14.01 0.00
CA PRO A 333 -8.05 14.70 0.67
C PRO A 333 -6.74 13.91 0.55
N LEU A 334 -5.63 14.54 0.90
CA LEU A 334 -4.37 13.86 1.20
C LEU A 334 -4.50 13.10 2.52
N ALA A 335 -3.82 11.97 2.64
CA ALA A 335 -3.98 11.07 3.78
C ALA A 335 -3.57 11.68 5.14
N ASN A 336 -2.66 12.64 5.15
CA ASN A 336 -2.22 13.27 6.40
C ASN A 336 -1.64 14.68 6.16
N ARG A 337 -1.55 15.47 7.25
CA ARG A 337 -1.06 16.86 7.21
C ARG A 337 0.40 16.97 6.76
N ARG A 338 1.22 15.96 7.01
CA ARG A 338 2.63 15.96 6.56
C ARG A 338 2.71 16.04 5.03
N ARG A 339 1.75 15.41 4.32
CA ARG A 339 1.68 15.49 2.85
C ARG A 339 1.28 16.86 2.37
N VAL A 340 0.30 17.50 3.03
CA VAL A 340 -0.09 18.89 2.73
C VAL A 340 1.13 19.80 2.78
N SER A 341 1.82 19.83 3.93
CA SER A 341 2.98 20.69 4.13
C SER A 341 4.15 20.39 3.18
N ALA A 342 4.35 19.11 2.83
CA ALA A 342 5.39 18.74 1.87
C ALA A 342 5.07 19.25 0.47
N LEU A 343 3.81 19.18 0.03
CA LEU A 343 3.40 19.68 -1.28
C LEU A 343 3.45 21.22 -1.33
N GLU A 344 3.00 21.91 -0.29
CA GLU A 344 3.14 23.37 -0.19
C GLU A 344 4.61 23.77 -0.39
N SER A 345 5.52 23.14 0.36
CA SER A 345 6.96 23.41 0.27
C SER A 345 7.54 23.14 -1.12
N LEU A 346 7.09 22.09 -1.83
CA LEU A 346 7.57 21.78 -3.19
C LEU A 346 7.03 22.78 -4.23
N VAL A 347 5.77 23.20 -4.08
CA VAL A 347 5.18 24.23 -4.95
C VAL A 347 5.88 25.57 -4.77
N ASP A 348 6.06 26.00 -3.51
CA ASP A 348 6.73 27.27 -3.17
C ASP A 348 8.18 27.31 -3.67
N ASP A 349 8.92 26.22 -3.51
CA ASP A 349 10.28 26.09 -4.07
C ASP A 349 10.28 26.26 -5.59
N ALA A 350 9.42 25.54 -6.29
CA ALA A 350 9.35 25.59 -7.75
C ALA A 350 9.01 27.01 -8.24
N VAL A 351 8.01 27.68 -7.64
CA VAL A 351 7.62 29.05 -7.99
C VAL A 351 8.74 30.03 -7.69
N THR A 352 9.41 29.91 -6.56
CA THR A 352 10.54 30.76 -6.18
C THR A 352 11.70 30.62 -7.18
N GLN A 353 11.89 29.43 -7.76
CA GLN A 353 12.91 29.19 -8.77
C GLN A 353 12.46 29.59 -10.20
N GLY A 354 11.24 30.10 -10.39
CA GLY A 354 10.75 30.65 -11.66
C GLY A 354 9.73 29.79 -12.40
N ALA A 355 9.24 28.69 -11.81
CA ALA A 355 8.13 27.95 -12.38
C ALA A 355 6.84 28.77 -12.36
N ARG A 356 5.96 28.55 -13.35
CA ARG A 356 4.65 29.17 -13.40
C ARG A 356 3.59 28.25 -12.78
N LEU A 357 3.02 28.63 -11.65
CA LEU A 357 1.85 27.96 -11.10
C LEU A 357 0.60 28.39 -11.88
N LEU A 358 -0.04 27.44 -12.57
CA LEU A 358 -1.17 27.71 -13.46
C LEU A 358 -2.52 27.46 -12.77
N THR A 359 -2.58 26.50 -11.84
CA THR A 359 -3.76 26.22 -11.01
C THR A 359 -3.34 25.51 -9.74
N GLY A 360 -4.19 25.60 -8.71
CA GLY A 360 -4.06 24.84 -7.46
C GLY A 360 -2.84 25.19 -6.62
N GLY A 361 -2.23 24.18 -6.02
CA GLY A 361 -0.99 24.31 -5.27
C GLY A 361 -1.14 24.88 -3.85
N HIS A 362 -2.35 24.85 -3.29
CA HIS A 362 -2.64 25.35 -1.94
C HIS A 362 -3.67 24.47 -1.24
N ARG A 363 -3.68 24.54 0.08
CA ARG A 363 -4.67 23.85 0.93
C ARG A 363 -6.06 24.45 0.73
N ILE A 364 -7.08 23.61 0.68
CA ILE A 364 -8.49 24.00 0.59
C ILE A 364 -9.10 23.94 1.99
N GLY A 365 -9.61 25.06 2.48
CA GLY A 365 -10.30 25.16 3.77
C GLY A 365 -9.38 25.03 4.98
N ALA A 366 -9.97 25.15 6.17
CA ALA A 366 -9.25 25.06 7.44
C ALA A 366 -9.29 23.66 8.07
N ARG A 367 -10.22 22.79 7.65
CA ARG A 367 -10.44 21.43 8.15
C ARG A 367 -10.17 20.40 7.06
N GLY A 368 -9.69 19.24 7.45
CA GLY A 368 -9.28 18.18 6.54
C GLY A 368 -8.00 18.48 5.77
N ASN A 369 -7.52 17.50 5.03
CA ASN A 369 -6.26 17.58 4.28
C ASN A 369 -6.48 17.83 2.78
N PHE A 370 -7.50 18.61 2.42
CA PHE A 370 -7.79 18.91 1.02
C PHE A 370 -6.74 19.85 0.43
N PHE A 371 -6.27 19.49 -0.78
CA PHE A 371 -5.26 20.25 -1.50
C PHE A 371 -5.70 20.44 -2.97
N ALA A 372 -5.58 21.64 -3.46
CA ALA A 372 -5.99 21.97 -4.83
C ALA A 372 -4.98 21.37 -5.84
N PRO A 373 -5.45 20.63 -6.87
CA PRO A 373 -4.61 20.03 -7.89
C PRO A 373 -3.68 21.05 -8.54
N ALA A 374 -2.38 20.86 -8.37
CA ALA A 374 -1.36 21.80 -8.85
C ALA A 374 -0.90 21.46 -10.27
N VAL A 375 -0.83 22.48 -11.12
CA VAL A 375 -0.16 22.41 -12.42
C VAL A 375 0.92 23.47 -12.49
N LEU A 376 2.16 23.02 -12.56
CA LEU A 376 3.35 23.86 -12.69
C LEU A 376 3.89 23.74 -14.14
N ALA A 377 4.14 24.86 -14.78
CA ALA A 377 4.74 24.93 -16.11
C ALA A 377 6.11 25.60 -16.05
N ASP A 378 6.94 25.34 -17.06
CA ASP A 378 8.30 25.91 -17.21
C ASP A 378 9.17 25.69 -15.96
N VAL A 379 9.05 24.50 -15.34
CA VAL A 379 9.72 24.17 -14.08
C VAL A 379 11.22 24.03 -14.32
N PRO A 380 12.08 24.82 -13.63
CA PRO A 380 13.53 24.66 -13.72
C PRO A 380 13.98 23.27 -13.27
N VAL A 381 14.97 22.71 -13.95
CA VAL A 381 15.53 21.39 -13.62
C VAL A 381 16.12 21.35 -12.19
N SER A 382 16.55 22.50 -11.67
CA SER A 382 17.08 22.66 -10.32
C SER A 382 16.00 22.61 -9.22
N ALA A 383 14.73 22.83 -9.55
CA ALA A 383 13.66 22.82 -8.59
C ALA A 383 13.52 21.45 -7.91
N ARG A 384 13.26 21.45 -6.59
CA ARG A 384 13.16 20.23 -5.79
C ARG A 384 12.13 19.25 -6.35
N ILE A 385 11.00 19.77 -6.86
CA ILE A 385 9.95 18.93 -7.45
C ILE A 385 10.41 18.15 -8.69
N MET A 386 11.53 18.53 -9.34
CA MET A 386 12.14 17.77 -10.42
C MET A 386 13.09 16.67 -9.94
N GLN A 387 13.48 16.71 -8.66
CA GLN A 387 14.47 15.81 -8.05
C GLN A 387 13.81 14.88 -7.01
N GLU A 388 12.74 15.34 -6.35
CA GLU A 388 12.04 14.63 -5.28
C GLU A 388 10.69 14.12 -5.77
N GLU A 389 10.30 12.93 -5.32
CA GLU A 389 8.94 12.39 -5.56
C GLU A 389 7.91 13.24 -4.81
N PRO A 390 6.97 13.92 -5.51
CA PRO A 390 5.98 14.78 -4.82
C PRO A 390 5.00 13.97 -3.97
N PHE A 391 4.58 12.81 -4.44
CA PHE A 391 3.63 11.91 -3.78
C PHE A 391 2.32 12.60 -3.32
N GLY A 392 1.69 13.32 -4.24
CA GLY A 392 0.46 14.07 -4.06
C GLY A 392 0.07 14.84 -5.29
#